data_bdb7870c526de8a5a2e384b5facaef39
#
_entry.id   bdb7870c526de8a5a2e384b5facaef39
#
_cell.length_a   1.000
_cell.length_b   1.000
_cell.length_c   1.000
_cell.angle_alpha   90.00
_cell.angle_beta   90.00
_cell.angle_gamma   90.00
#
_symmetry.space_group_name_H-M   'P 1'
#
loop_
_entity.id
_entity.type
_entity.pdbx_description
1 polymer ?
#
loop_
_entity_poly.entity_id
_entity_poly.type
_entity_poly.pdbx_seq_one_letter_code
_entity_poly.pdbx_strand_id
1 'polypeptide(L)'
;MFIDKRMKDWWQATFPKGRQSLVISDAKGYPIQIAYGEKGTGKPLILLHGMGSWSYNWRHSVAALSKYYRVICFDAKGFGFSEKPLSRKEHNGHQVIEFQRIIQALCDEPAVIVAESLGGLVALALAQENPQLIGRLIVVNVPVFAEQLPHWSMWLLAQTPLEVMQTIDSLRLTYLFAPLFREVMAIERRRVLFDPSILTQEDIYWITYPFTELPGTMAKVAEELQIAAREIENWQANKPNMLTKIQNNLSAIKCPTLVLWGEQDSWFPASHGKKLHQHIPNSKLQILSNCCHDASTGASAVLNKTILEFLQETNF
;
A
#
# COMPACT_ATOMS: atom_id res chain seq x y z
N MET A 1 2.42 17.67 -24.23
CA MET A 1 2.86 18.52 -23.12
C MET A 1 4.25 18.04 -22.70
N PHE A 2 5.30 18.80 -22.99
CA PHE A 2 6.70 18.39 -22.70
C PHE A 2 6.91 18.47 -21.20
N ILE A 3 7.28 17.35 -20.59
CA ILE A 3 7.65 17.28 -19.19
C ILE A 3 8.93 18.10 -19.03
N ASP A 4 8.92 19.06 -18.10
CA ASP A 4 10.10 19.83 -17.76
C ASP A 4 11.19 18.86 -17.23
N LYS A 5 12.29 18.74 -17.96
CA LYS A 5 13.47 17.95 -17.58
C LYS A 5 14.09 18.35 -16.23
N ARG A 6 13.49 19.30 -15.51
CA ARG A 6 13.90 19.82 -14.21
C ARG A 6 13.20 19.17 -13.02
N MET A 7 12.26 18.22 -13.21
CA MET A 7 11.67 17.52 -12.07
C MET A 7 12.74 16.66 -11.41
N LYS A 8 13.05 16.97 -10.16
CA LYS A 8 13.95 16.15 -9.34
C LYS A 8 13.28 14.78 -9.07
N ASP A 9 14.07 13.73 -9.16
CA ASP A 9 13.64 12.40 -8.72
C ASP A 9 13.08 12.48 -7.30
N TRP A 10 11.86 11.97 -7.09
CA TRP A 10 11.19 12.08 -5.80
C TRP A 10 11.98 11.43 -4.66
N TRP A 11 12.65 10.31 -4.91
CA TRP A 11 13.49 9.65 -3.92
C TRP A 11 14.65 10.54 -3.49
N GLN A 12 15.31 11.18 -4.45
CA GLN A 12 16.42 12.10 -4.19
C GLN A 12 15.96 13.38 -3.49
N ALA A 13 14.75 13.84 -3.77
CA ALA A 13 14.19 15.02 -3.12
C ALA A 13 13.71 14.74 -1.69
N THR A 14 13.29 13.52 -1.40
CA THR A 14 12.62 13.16 -0.14
C THR A 14 13.57 12.56 0.89
N PHE A 15 14.47 11.67 0.47
CA PHE A 15 15.34 10.88 1.35
C PHE A 15 16.80 11.33 1.25
N PRO A 16 17.50 11.50 2.38
CA PRO A 16 18.90 11.98 2.38
C PRO A 16 19.87 11.15 1.54
N LYS A 17 19.64 9.82 1.48
CA LYS A 17 20.45 8.89 0.67
C LYS A 17 19.78 8.55 -0.67
N GLY A 18 18.68 9.23 -1.01
CA GLY A 18 17.88 8.92 -2.19
C GLY A 18 17.26 7.52 -2.11
N ARG A 19 17.03 6.91 -3.29
CA ARG A 19 16.56 5.53 -3.40
C ARG A 19 17.69 4.57 -3.11
N GLN A 20 17.48 3.69 -2.14
CA GLN A 20 18.35 2.59 -1.78
C GLN A 20 17.78 1.27 -2.29
N SER A 21 18.58 0.23 -2.25
CA SER A 21 18.20 -1.12 -2.67
C SER A 21 18.55 -2.13 -1.59
N LEU A 22 17.61 -3.04 -1.31
CA LEU A 22 17.75 -4.16 -0.41
C LEU A 22 17.49 -5.45 -1.19
N VAL A 23 18.33 -6.46 -1.02
CA VAL A 23 18.07 -7.80 -1.55
C VAL A 23 17.52 -8.68 -0.43
N ILE A 24 16.32 -9.22 -0.65
CA ILE A 24 15.71 -10.24 0.23
C ILE A 24 15.50 -11.52 -0.58
N SER A 25 15.25 -12.63 0.09
CA SER A 25 14.63 -13.78 -0.56
C SER A 25 13.13 -13.50 -0.74
N ASP A 26 12.53 -13.79 -1.90
CA ASP A 26 11.07 -13.80 -2.04
C ASP A 26 10.45 -15.02 -1.34
N ALA A 27 9.13 -15.10 -1.30
CA ALA A 27 8.43 -16.21 -0.64
C ALA A 27 8.81 -17.60 -1.16
N LYS A 28 9.33 -17.70 -2.38
CA LYS A 28 9.81 -18.94 -3.01
C LYS A 28 11.31 -19.19 -2.82
N GLY A 29 12.02 -18.30 -2.11
CA GLY A 29 13.44 -18.43 -1.83
C GLY A 29 14.38 -17.81 -2.87
N TYR A 30 13.86 -17.13 -3.90
CA TYR A 30 14.69 -16.46 -4.90
C TYR A 30 15.08 -15.06 -4.43
N PRO A 31 16.33 -14.61 -4.72
CA PRO A 31 16.72 -13.24 -4.42
C PRO A 31 15.86 -12.27 -5.23
N ILE A 32 15.45 -11.18 -4.58
CA ILE A 32 14.69 -10.10 -5.19
C ILE A 32 15.12 -8.75 -4.64
N GLN A 33 15.21 -7.77 -5.54
CA GLN A 33 15.58 -6.41 -5.20
C GLN A 33 14.37 -5.57 -4.82
N ILE A 34 14.44 -4.98 -3.62
CA ILE A 34 13.42 -4.09 -3.06
C ILE A 34 13.98 -2.66 -3.02
N ALA A 35 13.27 -1.72 -3.63
CA ALA A 35 13.58 -0.30 -3.54
C ALA A 35 13.01 0.28 -2.24
N TYR A 36 13.82 1.05 -1.52
CA TYR A 36 13.40 1.72 -0.30
C TYR A 36 14.11 3.06 -0.10
N GLY A 37 13.61 3.86 0.83
CA GLY A 37 14.25 5.07 1.32
C GLY A 37 13.94 5.29 2.78
N GLU A 38 14.87 5.93 3.50
CA GLU A 38 14.71 6.21 4.92
C GLU A 38 15.05 7.66 5.26
N LYS A 39 14.32 8.23 6.22
CA LYS A 39 14.53 9.60 6.71
C LYS A 39 14.20 9.70 8.20
N GLY A 40 14.96 10.53 8.92
CA GLY A 40 14.83 10.70 10.37
C GLY A 40 15.67 9.70 11.14
N THR A 41 15.50 9.70 12.45
CA THR A 41 16.23 8.87 13.42
C THR A 41 15.27 8.35 14.50
N GLY A 42 15.73 7.45 15.36
CA GLY A 42 14.93 6.86 16.43
C GLY A 42 14.23 5.58 16.01
N LYS A 43 13.10 5.28 16.63
CA LYS A 43 12.34 4.04 16.42
C LYS A 43 11.87 3.90 14.98
N PRO A 44 11.91 2.68 14.40
CA PRO A 44 11.52 2.45 13.02
C PRO A 44 10.00 2.60 12.84
N LEU A 45 9.62 3.38 11.83
CA LEU A 45 8.25 3.52 11.36
C LEU A 45 8.19 3.22 9.87
N ILE A 46 7.50 2.14 9.52
CA ILE A 46 7.38 1.67 8.14
C ILE A 46 6.05 2.12 7.54
N LEU A 47 6.11 2.70 6.35
CA LEU A 47 4.96 3.12 5.56
C LEU A 47 4.74 2.11 4.41
N LEU A 48 3.64 1.36 4.46
CA LEU A 48 3.29 0.34 3.47
C LEU A 48 2.12 0.80 2.61
N HIS A 49 2.36 0.88 1.31
CA HIS A 49 1.38 1.34 0.30
C HIS A 49 0.36 0.25 -0.07
N GLY A 50 -0.72 0.67 -0.72
CA GLY A 50 -1.77 -0.20 -1.26
C GLY A 50 -1.48 -0.73 -2.66
N MET A 51 -2.47 -1.47 -3.22
CA MET A 51 -2.43 -2.03 -4.56
C MET A 51 -2.25 -0.95 -5.63
N GLY A 52 -1.46 -1.23 -6.66
CA GLY A 52 -1.25 -0.31 -7.78
C GLY A 52 -0.60 1.00 -7.40
N SER A 53 0.03 1.07 -6.23
CA SER A 53 0.71 2.24 -5.69
C SER A 53 2.20 1.93 -5.44
N TRP A 54 2.92 2.87 -4.86
CA TRP A 54 4.32 2.77 -4.47
C TRP A 54 4.62 3.80 -3.38
N SER A 55 5.83 3.91 -2.92
CA SER A 55 6.25 4.77 -1.80
C SER A 55 5.82 6.24 -1.93
N TYR A 56 5.62 6.74 -3.15
CA TYR A 56 5.10 8.10 -3.42
C TYR A 56 3.73 8.36 -2.78
N ASN A 57 2.96 7.33 -2.49
CA ASN A 57 1.70 7.46 -1.77
C ASN A 57 1.87 8.21 -0.45
N TRP A 58 3.01 8.03 0.19
CA TRP A 58 3.34 8.60 1.50
C TRP A 58 4.09 9.94 1.43
N ARG A 59 4.15 10.60 0.25
CA ARG A 59 4.91 11.86 0.02
C ARG A 59 4.60 12.97 1.02
N HIS A 60 3.36 13.05 1.49
CA HIS A 60 2.91 14.04 2.46
C HIS A 60 3.13 13.61 3.92
N SER A 61 3.52 12.36 4.18
CA SER A 61 3.70 11.83 5.53
C SER A 61 5.16 11.75 5.94
N VAL A 62 6.08 11.48 5.02
CA VAL A 62 7.51 11.28 5.31
C VAL A 62 8.10 12.46 6.08
N ALA A 63 7.89 13.70 5.63
CA ALA A 63 8.47 14.88 6.26
C ALA A 63 7.89 15.18 7.64
N ALA A 64 6.63 14.87 7.88
CA ALA A 64 5.97 15.08 9.15
C ALA A 64 6.43 14.05 10.19
N LEU A 65 6.40 12.77 9.83
CA LEU A 65 6.70 11.65 10.74
C LEU A 65 8.22 11.53 11.01
N SER A 66 9.07 11.85 10.03
CA SER A 66 10.53 11.78 10.18
C SER A 66 11.15 12.78 11.15
N LYS A 67 10.34 13.69 11.68
CA LYS A 67 10.76 14.56 12.78
C LYS A 67 10.90 13.80 14.11
N TYR A 68 10.23 12.68 14.25
CA TYR A 68 10.10 11.92 15.49
C TYR A 68 10.56 10.45 15.36
N TYR A 69 10.52 9.90 14.16
CA TYR A 69 10.78 8.49 13.87
C TYR A 69 11.78 8.33 12.72
N ARG A 70 12.45 7.19 12.68
CA ARG A 70 13.14 6.72 11.47
C ARG A 70 12.09 6.16 10.51
N VAL A 71 11.61 7.01 9.60
CA VAL A 71 10.59 6.65 8.62
C VAL A 71 11.22 5.90 7.46
N ILE A 72 10.67 4.73 7.15
CA ILE A 72 11.09 3.86 6.06
C ILE A 72 9.91 3.69 5.11
N CYS A 73 10.11 4.06 3.83
CA CYS A 73 9.20 3.72 2.75
C CYS A 73 9.86 2.68 1.86
N PHE A 74 9.13 1.70 1.39
CA PHE A 74 9.61 0.75 0.40
C PHE A 74 8.53 0.44 -0.61
N ASP A 75 8.93 0.07 -1.82
CA ASP A 75 8.03 -0.44 -2.84
C ASP A 75 7.92 -1.95 -2.70
N ALA A 76 6.72 -2.47 -2.53
CA ALA A 76 6.49 -3.90 -2.48
C ALA A 76 6.94 -4.58 -3.79
N LYS A 77 7.32 -5.88 -3.72
CA LYS A 77 7.68 -6.66 -4.91
C LYS A 77 6.60 -6.53 -5.99
N GLY A 78 7.01 -6.21 -7.20
CA GLY A 78 6.13 -6.00 -8.33
C GLY A 78 5.66 -4.56 -8.52
N PHE A 79 5.90 -3.67 -7.55
CA PHE A 79 5.46 -2.28 -7.60
C PHE A 79 6.64 -1.28 -7.61
N GLY A 80 6.34 -0.04 -7.99
CA GLY A 80 7.29 1.05 -7.98
C GLY A 80 8.60 0.69 -8.66
N PHE A 81 9.70 0.92 -7.96
CA PHE A 81 11.07 0.65 -8.41
C PHE A 81 11.60 -0.71 -7.94
N SER A 82 10.83 -1.49 -7.21
CA SER A 82 11.19 -2.87 -6.86
C SER A 82 11.08 -3.80 -8.05
N GLU A 83 11.79 -4.92 -7.97
CA GLU A 83 11.83 -5.93 -9.02
C GLU A 83 10.45 -6.53 -9.29
N LYS A 84 10.17 -6.82 -10.57
CA LYS A 84 8.88 -7.32 -11.08
C LYS A 84 9.07 -8.68 -11.78
N PRO A 85 9.20 -9.79 -11.01
CA PRO A 85 9.40 -11.11 -11.59
C PRO A 85 8.11 -11.64 -12.23
N LEU A 86 7.96 -11.47 -13.54
CA LEU A 86 6.74 -11.83 -14.28
C LEU A 86 6.51 -13.35 -14.44
N SER A 87 7.54 -14.17 -14.28
CA SER A 87 7.46 -15.63 -14.44
C SER A 87 7.08 -16.39 -13.16
N ARG A 88 6.93 -15.71 -12.03
CA ARG A 88 6.67 -16.31 -10.73
C ARG A 88 5.22 -16.13 -10.35
N LYS A 89 4.42 -17.20 -10.42
CA LYS A 89 3.03 -17.19 -9.97
C LYS A 89 2.97 -16.83 -8.48
N GLU A 90 2.25 -15.77 -8.18
CA GLU A 90 2.06 -15.26 -6.83
C GLU A 90 0.76 -15.81 -6.19
N HIS A 91 0.70 -15.72 -4.87
CA HIS A 91 -0.52 -15.87 -4.08
C HIS A 91 -0.44 -15.02 -2.81
N ASN A 92 -1.55 -14.81 -2.13
CA ASN A 92 -1.69 -13.81 -1.06
C ASN A 92 -0.69 -13.92 0.10
N GLY A 93 -0.31 -15.12 0.51
CA GLY A 93 0.67 -15.30 1.58
C GLY A 93 2.08 -14.83 1.24
N HIS A 94 2.41 -14.65 -0.04
CA HIS A 94 3.75 -14.25 -0.47
C HIS A 94 4.12 -12.86 0.02
N GLN A 95 3.22 -11.89 -0.11
CA GLN A 95 3.48 -10.51 0.34
C GLN A 95 3.70 -10.43 1.86
N VAL A 96 3.04 -11.27 2.65
CA VAL A 96 3.22 -11.31 4.11
C VAL A 96 4.64 -11.78 4.45
N ILE A 97 5.10 -12.85 3.80
CA ILE A 97 6.46 -13.40 3.98
C ILE A 97 7.53 -12.37 3.55
N GLU A 98 7.31 -11.70 2.44
CA GLU A 98 8.24 -10.70 1.91
C GLU A 98 8.29 -9.47 2.82
N PHE A 99 7.13 -9.01 3.31
CA PHE A 99 7.08 -7.90 4.27
C PHE A 99 7.78 -8.25 5.58
N GLN A 100 7.58 -9.48 6.09
CA GLN A 100 8.36 -9.98 7.24
C GLN A 100 9.86 -9.84 7.02
N ARG A 101 10.36 -10.28 5.87
CA ARG A 101 11.80 -10.25 5.54
C ARG A 101 12.33 -8.84 5.37
N ILE A 102 11.53 -7.93 4.82
CA ILE A 102 11.88 -6.51 4.72
C ILE A 102 12.03 -5.89 6.11
N ILE A 103 11.10 -6.14 7.02
CA ILE A 103 11.19 -5.65 8.41
C ILE A 103 12.45 -6.20 9.09
N GLN A 104 12.68 -7.51 9.00
CA GLN A 104 13.84 -8.16 9.62
C GLN A 104 15.19 -7.67 9.07
N ALA A 105 15.22 -7.22 7.81
CA ALA A 105 16.42 -6.70 7.20
C ALA A 105 16.66 -5.20 7.51
N LEU A 106 15.61 -4.44 7.77
CA LEU A 106 15.69 -2.98 7.96
C LEU A 106 15.54 -2.54 9.42
N CYS A 107 15.03 -3.40 10.32
CA CYS A 107 14.72 -3.03 11.70
C CYS A 107 15.33 -4.02 12.70
N ASP A 108 16.04 -3.50 13.69
CA ASP A 108 16.63 -4.27 14.79
C ASP A 108 15.70 -4.39 16.00
N GLU A 109 14.56 -3.70 15.97
CA GLU A 109 13.54 -3.67 17.03
C GLU A 109 12.14 -3.69 16.42
N PRO A 110 11.08 -4.00 17.20
CA PRO A 110 9.70 -3.97 16.71
C PRO A 110 9.33 -2.61 16.15
N ALA A 111 8.81 -2.60 14.91
CA ALA A 111 8.51 -1.37 14.19
C ALA A 111 7.07 -0.87 14.42
N VAL A 112 6.86 0.44 14.24
CA VAL A 112 5.55 0.99 13.94
C VAL A 112 5.24 0.66 12.48
N ILE A 113 4.08 0.08 12.22
CA ILE A 113 3.60 -0.16 10.86
C ILE A 113 2.42 0.75 10.57
N VAL A 114 2.52 1.57 9.54
CA VAL A 114 1.41 2.36 8.98
C VAL A 114 1.12 1.82 7.59
N ALA A 115 -0.07 1.29 7.39
CA ALA A 115 -0.39 0.57 6.17
C ALA A 115 -1.79 0.93 5.65
N GLU A 116 -1.90 1.21 4.34
CA GLU A 116 -3.14 1.63 3.71
C GLU A 116 -3.66 0.57 2.73
N SER A 117 -4.98 0.37 2.71
CA SER A 117 -5.68 -0.49 1.76
C SER A 117 -5.13 -1.93 1.76
N LEU A 118 -4.69 -2.50 0.63
CA LEU A 118 -4.10 -3.83 0.54
C LEU A 118 -2.87 -3.98 1.46
N GLY A 119 -2.06 -2.93 1.61
CA GLY A 119 -0.95 -2.94 2.56
C GLY A 119 -1.41 -3.17 3.99
N GLY A 120 -2.57 -2.61 4.38
CA GLY A 120 -3.20 -2.86 5.67
C GLY A 120 -3.62 -4.31 5.86
N LEU A 121 -4.09 -4.98 4.81
CA LEU A 121 -4.43 -6.41 4.87
C LEU A 121 -3.18 -7.27 5.12
N VAL A 122 -2.08 -6.97 4.43
CA VAL A 122 -0.78 -7.63 4.64
C VAL A 122 -0.26 -7.38 6.06
N ALA A 123 -0.39 -6.16 6.57
CA ALA A 123 0.03 -5.79 7.91
C ALA A 123 -0.80 -6.48 9.01
N LEU A 124 -2.13 -6.62 8.82
CA LEU A 124 -2.99 -7.39 9.72
C LEU A 124 -2.58 -8.86 9.78
N ALA A 125 -2.32 -9.49 8.62
CA ALA A 125 -1.86 -10.87 8.55
C ALA A 125 -0.50 -11.05 9.26
N LEU A 126 0.44 -10.14 9.01
CA LEU A 126 1.75 -10.18 9.67
C LEU A 126 1.64 -10.00 11.18
N ALA A 127 0.76 -9.13 11.67
CA ALA A 127 0.54 -8.92 13.11
C ALA A 127 -0.01 -10.18 13.81
N GLN A 128 -0.72 -11.02 13.08
CA GLN A 128 -1.22 -12.32 13.57
C GLN A 128 -0.13 -13.39 13.55
N GLU A 129 0.68 -13.43 12.50
CA GLU A 129 1.68 -14.49 12.27
C GLU A 129 3.01 -14.21 12.97
N ASN A 130 3.44 -12.94 13.04
CA ASN A 130 4.72 -12.50 13.58
C ASN A 130 4.59 -11.28 14.52
N PRO A 131 3.82 -11.37 15.61
CA PRO A 131 3.51 -10.23 16.48
C PRO A 131 4.75 -9.55 17.08
N GLN A 132 5.87 -10.28 17.23
CA GLN A 132 7.13 -9.77 17.76
C GLN A 132 7.79 -8.70 16.87
N LEU A 133 7.41 -8.60 15.59
CA LEU A 133 7.97 -7.61 14.68
C LEU A 133 7.26 -6.26 14.72
N ILE A 134 6.08 -6.20 15.35
CA ILE A 134 5.21 -5.03 15.32
C ILE A 134 5.02 -4.46 16.72
N GLY A 135 5.59 -3.28 16.94
CA GLY A 135 5.41 -2.55 18.18
C GLY A 135 4.06 -1.82 18.25
N ARG A 136 3.65 -1.20 17.15
CA ARG A 136 2.35 -0.51 16.97
C ARG A 136 1.85 -0.74 15.55
N LEU A 137 0.54 -0.87 15.41
CA LEU A 137 -0.10 -1.08 14.10
C LEU A 137 -1.09 0.05 13.82
N ILE A 138 -0.94 0.71 12.69
CA ILE A 138 -1.89 1.69 12.18
C ILE A 138 -2.37 1.21 10.81
N VAL A 139 -3.66 0.98 10.67
CA VAL A 139 -4.28 0.51 9.43
C VAL A 139 -5.31 1.53 8.92
N VAL A 140 -5.30 1.77 7.61
CA VAL A 140 -6.10 2.80 6.95
C VAL A 140 -6.90 2.17 5.82
N ASN A 141 -8.23 2.29 5.84
CA ASN A 141 -9.15 1.89 4.76
C ASN A 141 -8.91 0.45 4.24
N VAL A 142 -8.85 -0.52 5.14
CA VAL A 142 -8.42 -1.90 4.83
C VAL A 142 -9.55 -2.74 4.24
N PRO A 143 -9.35 -3.47 3.12
CA PRO A 143 -10.39 -4.27 2.45
C PRO A 143 -10.68 -5.62 3.13
N VAL A 144 -10.55 -5.73 4.47
CA VAL A 144 -10.67 -7.00 5.18
C VAL A 144 -12.08 -7.61 5.15
N PHE A 145 -13.10 -6.79 4.89
CA PHE A 145 -14.50 -7.22 4.72
C PHE A 145 -15.01 -6.94 3.30
N ALA A 146 -14.11 -6.91 2.31
CA ALA A 146 -14.50 -6.68 0.92
C ALA A 146 -15.30 -7.87 0.38
N GLU A 147 -16.47 -7.60 -0.21
CA GLU A 147 -17.37 -8.58 -0.82
C GLU A 147 -17.26 -8.60 -2.35
N GLN A 148 -16.64 -7.56 -2.92
CA GLN A 148 -16.39 -7.40 -4.35
C GLN A 148 -15.19 -6.47 -4.59
N LEU A 149 -14.65 -6.49 -5.81
CA LEU A 149 -13.70 -5.46 -6.23
C LEU A 149 -14.43 -4.11 -6.32
N PRO A 150 -13.82 -3.01 -5.83
CA PRO A 150 -14.54 -1.75 -5.60
C PRO A 150 -14.93 -1.01 -6.87
N HIS A 151 -14.30 -1.31 -8.02
CA HIS A 151 -14.57 -0.60 -9.27
C HIS A 151 -14.58 -1.55 -10.46
N TRP A 152 -15.45 -1.29 -11.44
CA TRP A 152 -15.62 -2.13 -12.63
C TRP A 152 -14.34 -2.30 -13.46
N SER A 153 -13.48 -1.26 -13.51
CA SER A 153 -12.21 -1.34 -14.22
C SER A 153 -11.23 -2.33 -13.56
N MET A 154 -11.25 -2.44 -12.23
CA MET A 154 -10.47 -3.45 -11.52
C MET A 154 -10.98 -4.86 -11.83
N TRP A 155 -12.30 -5.03 -11.90
CA TRP A 155 -12.89 -6.29 -12.32
C TRP A 155 -12.48 -6.66 -13.75
N LEU A 156 -12.54 -5.70 -14.68
CA LEU A 156 -12.12 -5.92 -16.07
C LEU A 156 -10.64 -6.35 -16.15
N LEU A 157 -9.75 -5.67 -15.41
CA LEU A 157 -8.33 -6.03 -15.34
C LEU A 157 -8.14 -7.42 -14.71
N ALA A 158 -8.91 -7.79 -13.69
CA ALA A 158 -8.87 -9.10 -13.08
C ALA A 158 -9.31 -10.23 -14.03
N GLN A 159 -10.17 -9.96 -14.99
CA GLN A 159 -10.60 -10.93 -16.03
C GLN A 159 -9.67 -10.96 -17.25
N THR A 160 -8.77 -9.99 -17.38
CA THR A 160 -7.85 -9.93 -18.51
C THR A 160 -6.72 -10.96 -18.36
N PRO A 161 -6.46 -11.83 -19.36
CA PRO A 161 -5.36 -12.78 -19.29
C PRO A 161 -4.02 -12.09 -19.01
N LEU A 162 -3.20 -12.68 -18.13
CA LEU A 162 -1.93 -12.08 -17.71
C LEU A 162 -0.97 -11.88 -18.90
N GLU A 163 -1.01 -12.77 -19.88
CA GLU A 163 -0.23 -12.71 -21.11
C GLU A 163 -0.52 -11.44 -21.93
N VAL A 164 -1.77 -10.97 -21.91
CA VAL A 164 -2.16 -9.71 -22.57
C VAL A 164 -1.48 -8.54 -21.84
N MET A 165 -1.51 -8.52 -20.51
CA MET A 165 -0.85 -7.47 -19.72
C MET A 165 0.67 -7.51 -19.87
N GLN A 166 1.28 -8.69 -19.92
CA GLN A 166 2.70 -8.86 -20.20
C GLN A 166 3.06 -8.36 -21.61
N THR A 167 2.19 -8.55 -22.58
CA THR A 167 2.37 -8.01 -23.93
C THR A 167 2.30 -6.49 -23.94
N ILE A 168 1.35 -5.88 -23.24
CA ILE A 168 1.25 -4.42 -23.06
C ILE A 168 2.55 -3.86 -22.46
N ASP A 169 3.07 -4.51 -21.41
CA ASP A 169 4.33 -4.11 -20.75
C ASP A 169 5.54 -4.30 -21.68
N SER A 170 5.66 -5.43 -22.38
CA SER A 170 6.80 -5.75 -23.25
C SER A 170 6.86 -4.82 -24.48
N LEU A 171 5.72 -4.46 -25.04
CA LEU A 171 5.60 -3.49 -26.12
C LEU A 171 5.64 -2.03 -25.62
N ARG A 172 5.72 -1.82 -24.32
CA ARG A 172 5.74 -0.50 -23.68
C ARG A 172 4.56 0.40 -24.11
N LEU A 173 3.38 -0.18 -24.25
CA LEU A 173 2.21 0.57 -24.75
C LEU A 173 1.78 1.69 -23.80
N THR A 174 1.92 1.49 -22.48
CA THR A 174 1.65 2.55 -21.49
C THR A 174 2.62 3.72 -21.61
N TYR A 175 3.89 3.47 -21.98
CA TYR A 175 4.86 4.51 -22.29
C TYR A 175 4.51 5.25 -23.58
N LEU A 176 4.21 4.50 -24.64
CA LEU A 176 3.87 5.07 -25.94
C LEU A 176 2.63 5.97 -25.89
N PHE A 177 1.64 5.57 -25.08
CA PHE A 177 0.39 6.33 -24.87
C PHE A 177 0.35 7.03 -23.51
N ALA A 178 1.51 7.36 -22.92
CA ALA A 178 1.62 7.93 -21.57
C ALA A 178 0.73 9.16 -21.33
N PRO A 179 0.57 10.14 -22.24
CA PRO A 179 -0.34 11.26 -22.02
C PRO A 179 -1.80 10.82 -21.79
N LEU A 180 -2.30 9.91 -22.61
CA LEU A 180 -3.66 9.37 -22.48
C LEU A 180 -3.80 8.55 -21.20
N PHE A 181 -2.82 7.69 -20.91
CA PHE A 181 -2.80 6.88 -19.70
C PHE A 181 -2.84 7.75 -18.43
N ARG A 182 -2.07 8.85 -18.41
CA ARG A 182 -2.05 9.81 -17.29
C ARG A 182 -3.40 10.49 -17.09
N GLU A 183 -4.09 10.87 -18.15
CA GLU A 183 -5.43 11.47 -18.04
C GLU A 183 -6.46 10.47 -17.47
N VAL A 184 -6.45 9.23 -17.95
CA VAL A 184 -7.31 8.17 -17.41
C VAL A 184 -7.04 7.94 -15.93
N MET A 185 -5.76 7.79 -15.57
CA MET A 185 -5.36 7.61 -14.16
C MET A 185 -5.69 8.82 -13.29
N ALA A 186 -5.60 10.04 -13.83
CA ALA A 186 -6.00 11.25 -13.12
C ALA A 186 -7.50 11.25 -12.78
N ILE A 187 -8.34 10.80 -13.71
CA ILE A 187 -9.79 10.66 -13.48
C ILE A 187 -10.05 9.64 -12.37
N GLU A 188 -9.43 8.46 -12.45
CA GLU A 188 -9.61 7.40 -11.45
C GLU A 188 -9.10 7.82 -10.06
N ARG A 189 -7.95 8.51 -9.98
CA ARG A 189 -7.41 9.01 -8.72
C ARG A 189 -8.26 10.09 -8.08
N ARG A 190 -8.87 10.97 -8.88
CA ARG A 190 -9.79 12.01 -8.36
C ARG A 190 -11.03 11.43 -7.71
N ARG A 191 -11.50 10.26 -8.14
CA ARG A 191 -12.69 9.58 -7.57
C ARG A 191 -12.50 9.11 -6.13
N VAL A 192 -11.26 8.85 -5.73
CA VAL A 192 -10.93 8.35 -4.39
C VAL A 192 -10.44 9.46 -3.44
N LEU A 193 -10.58 10.72 -3.86
CA LEU A 193 -10.27 11.91 -3.08
C LEU A 193 -11.55 12.70 -2.76
N PHE A 194 -11.65 13.24 -1.56
CA PHE A 194 -12.75 14.13 -1.17
C PHE A 194 -12.66 15.48 -1.89
N ASP A 195 -11.47 16.06 -1.93
CA ASP A 195 -11.16 17.25 -2.73
C ASP A 195 -10.21 16.87 -3.89
N PRO A 196 -10.75 16.67 -5.10
CA PRO A 196 -9.94 16.32 -6.27
C PRO A 196 -8.96 17.43 -6.71
N SER A 197 -9.15 18.65 -6.25
CA SER A 197 -8.32 19.80 -6.68
C SER A 197 -6.90 19.76 -6.11
N ILE A 198 -6.68 19.02 -5.05
CA ILE A 198 -5.35 18.86 -4.42
C ILE A 198 -4.38 18.05 -5.29
N LEU A 199 -4.90 17.28 -6.25
CA LEU A 199 -4.09 16.42 -7.10
C LEU A 199 -3.42 17.23 -8.21
N THR A 200 -2.12 17.44 -8.09
CA THR A 200 -1.32 18.22 -9.03
C THR A 200 -0.90 17.42 -10.27
N GLN A 201 -0.41 18.10 -11.32
CA GLN A 201 0.17 17.44 -12.49
C GLN A 201 1.46 16.66 -12.14
N GLU A 202 2.23 17.14 -11.16
CA GLU A 202 3.38 16.42 -10.63
C GLU A 202 2.96 15.14 -9.93
N ASP A 203 1.88 15.18 -9.14
CA ASP A 203 1.34 13.96 -8.51
C ASP A 203 0.92 12.93 -9.56
N ILE A 204 0.20 13.34 -10.61
CA ILE A 204 -0.19 12.43 -11.69
C ILE A 204 1.04 11.82 -12.38
N TYR A 205 2.06 12.63 -12.62
CA TYR A 205 3.30 12.13 -13.21
C TYR A 205 3.94 11.05 -12.34
N TRP A 206 4.16 11.31 -11.05
CA TRP A 206 4.82 10.35 -10.15
C TRP A 206 3.95 9.14 -9.83
N ILE A 207 2.64 9.31 -9.65
CA ILE A 207 1.70 8.20 -9.45
C ILE A 207 1.75 7.23 -10.64
N THR A 208 1.83 7.77 -11.86
CA THR A 208 1.81 6.96 -13.08
C THR A 208 3.20 6.53 -13.56
N TYR A 209 4.26 7.09 -12.99
CA TYR A 209 5.64 6.80 -13.41
C TYR A 209 5.98 5.31 -13.51
N PRO A 210 5.66 4.46 -12.51
CA PRO A 210 5.96 3.04 -12.60
C PRO A 210 5.25 2.34 -13.76
N PHE A 211 4.07 2.80 -14.12
CA PHE A 211 3.26 2.23 -15.21
C PHE A 211 3.78 2.61 -16.59
N THR A 212 4.27 3.84 -16.73
CA THR A 212 4.73 4.35 -18.02
C THR A 212 6.23 4.11 -18.26
N GLU A 213 7.06 4.19 -17.22
CA GLU A 213 8.51 4.15 -17.37
C GLU A 213 9.12 2.79 -17.00
N LEU A 214 8.45 1.99 -16.14
CA LEU A 214 9.01 0.75 -15.60
C LEU A 214 8.19 -0.46 -16.09
N PRO A 215 8.72 -1.27 -17.03
CA PRO A 215 8.00 -2.42 -17.56
C PRO A 215 7.66 -3.45 -16.47
N GLY A 216 6.56 -4.18 -16.67
CA GLY A 216 6.07 -5.21 -15.76
C GLY A 216 5.02 -4.73 -14.74
N THR A 217 4.80 -3.42 -14.62
CA THR A 217 3.87 -2.87 -13.63
C THR A 217 2.41 -3.22 -13.95
N MET A 218 1.99 -3.16 -15.21
CA MET A 218 0.62 -3.50 -15.60
C MET A 218 0.30 -4.97 -15.36
N ALA A 219 1.23 -5.86 -15.71
CA ALA A 219 1.09 -7.29 -15.46
C ALA A 219 1.00 -7.59 -13.97
N LYS A 220 1.79 -6.91 -13.13
CA LYS A 220 1.73 -7.10 -11.67
C LYS A 220 0.44 -6.60 -11.05
N VAL A 221 -0.08 -5.46 -11.46
CA VAL A 221 -1.38 -4.98 -11.01
C VAL A 221 -2.51 -5.92 -11.42
N ALA A 222 -2.48 -6.43 -12.65
CA ALA A 222 -3.47 -7.42 -13.10
C ALA A 222 -3.37 -8.72 -12.29
N GLU A 223 -2.15 -9.23 -12.02
CA GLU A 223 -1.92 -10.42 -11.18
C GLU A 223 -2.51 -10.23 -9.78
N GLU A 224 -2.25 -9.10 -9.13
CA GLU A 224 -2.79 -8.76 -7.80
C GLU A 224 -4.32 -8.67 -7.80
N LEU A 225 -4.92 -8.09 -8.84
CA LEU A 225 -6.37 -8.02 -8.98
C LEU A 225 -6.99 -9.40 -9.21
N GLN A 226 -6.33 -10.29 -9.98
CA GLN A 226 -6.75 -11.69 -10.15
C GLN A 226 -6.69 -12.46 -8.83
N ILE A 227 -5.65 -12.22 -8.02
CA ILE A 227 -5.53 -12.79 -6.69
C ILE A 227 -6.66 -12.29 -5.80
N ALA A 228 -6.89 -10.97 -5.75
CA ALA A 228 -7.95 -10.37 -4.93
C ALA A 228 -9.35 -10.87 -5.34
N ALA A 229 -9.64 -10.94 -6.63
CA ALA A 229 -10.90 -11.48 -7.15
C ALA A 229 -11.10 -12.94 -6.71
N ARG A 230 -10.07 -13.79 -6.85
CA ARG A 230 -10.10 -15.19 -6.42
C ARG A 230 -10.32 -15.36 -4.92
N GLU A 231 -9.72 -14.49 -4.09
CA GLU A 231 -9.94 -14.49 -2.64
C GLU A 231 -11.38 -14.17 -2.29
N ILE A 232 -11.98 -13.19 -2.96
CA ILE A 232 -13.39 -12.83 -2.79
C ILE A 232 -14.30 -13.98 -3.25
N GLU A 233 -14.04 -14.57 -4.42
CA GLU A 233 -14.78 -15.74 -4.93
C GLU A 233 -14.68 -16.94 -3.97
N ASN A 234 -13.51 -17.23 -3.43
CA ASN A 234 -13.31 -18.28 -2.44
C ASN A 234 -14.07 -17.98 -1.15
N TRP A 235 -14.05 -16.72 -0.70
CA TRP A 235 -14.82 -16.27 0.47
C TRP A 235 -16.32 -16.49 0.26
N GLN A 236 -16.88 -16.06 -0.88
CA GLN A 236 -18.29 -16.24 -1.24
C GLN A 236 -18.69 -17.73 -1.35
N ALA A 237 -17.76 -18.56 -1.82
CA ALA A 237 -17.96 -20.00 -1.97
C ALA A 237 -17.66 -20.81 -0.68
N ASN A 238 -17.38 -20.14 0.45
CA ASN A 238 -16.95 -20.76 1.72
C ASN A 238 -15.73 -21.68 1.57
N LYS A 239 -14.82 -21.37 0.63
CA LYS A 239 -13.56 -22.07 0.46
C LYS A 239 -12.45 -21.39 1.29
N PRO A 240 -11.34 -22.11 1.60
CA PRO A 240 -10.19 -21.51 2.26
C PRO A 240 -9.69 -20.28 1.52
N ASN A 241 -9.56 -19.17 2.24
CA ASN A 241 -9.11 -17.90 1.70
C ASN A 241 -8.43 -17.04 2.78
N MET A 242 -7.63 -16.06 2.37
CA MET A 242 -6.89 -15.19 3.28
C MET A 242 -7.81 -14.23 4.05
N LEU A 243 -8.89 -13.75 3.45
CA LEU A 243 -9.82 -12.83 4.10
C LEU A 243 -10.43 -13.49 5.35
N THR A 244 -10.99 -14.70 5.21
CA THR A 244 -11.53 -15.47 6.34
C THR A 244 -10.46 -15.78 7.38
N LYS A 245 -9.23 -16.16 6.94
CA LYS A 245 -8.12 -16.42 7.86
C LYS A 245 -7.82 -15.19 8.72
N ILE A 246 -7.72 -14.00 8.12
CA ILE A 246 -7.46 -12.75 8.83
C ILE A 246 -8.63 -12.40 9.74
N GLN A 247 -9.88 -12.44 9.26
CA GLN A 247 -11.07 -12.12 10.02
C GLN A 247 -11.20 -12.96 11.30
N ASN A 248 -10.98 -14.26 11.19
CA ASN A 248 -11.08 -15.20 12.31
C ASN A 248 -9.98 -15.03 13.36
N ASN A 249 -8.86 -14.39 13.01
CA ASN A 249 -7.71 -14.22 13.90
C ASN A 249 -7.49 -12.74 14.32
N LEU A 250 -8.42 -11.82 14.08
CA LEU A 250 -8.27 -10.42 14.48
C LEU A 250 -8.04 -10.24 15.98
N SER A 251 -8.65 -11.08 16.82
CA SER A 251 -8.44 -11.07 18.28
C SER A 251 -7.05 -11.51 18.72
N ALA A 252 -6.27 -12.12 17.84
CA ALA A 252 -4.88 -12.50 18.11
C ALA A 252 -3.90 -11.32 18.02
N ILE A 253 -4.31 -10.19 17.44
CA ILE A 253 -3.49 -8.99 17.36
C ILE A 253 -3.37 -8.37 18.75
N LYS A 254 -2.15 -8.34 19.31
CA LYS A 254 -1.87 -7.90 20.69
C LYS A 254 -1.28 -6.50 20.78
N CYS A 255 -0.55 -6.05 19.75
CA CYS A 255 0.01 -4.71 19.74
C CYS A 255 -1.08 -3.64 19.76
N PRO A 256 -0.84 -2.48 20.40
CA PRO A 256 -1.73 -1.33 20.29
C PRO A 256 -1.97 -1.01 18.81
N THR A 257 -3.26 -0.90 18.45
CA THR A 257 -3.68 -0.76 17.06
C THR A 257 -4.55 0.48 16.88
N LEU A 258 -4.27 1.27 15.85
CA LEU A 258 -5.12 2.38 15.41
C LEU A 258 -5.79 2.00 14.09
N VAL A 259 -7.12 2.01 14.09
CA VAL A 259 -7.93 1.83 12.88
C VAL A 259 -8.36 3.22 12.41
N LEU A 260 -7.89 3.62 11.24
CA LEU A 260 -8.26 4.88 10.59
C LEU A 260 -9.15 4.60 9.39
N TRP A 261 -10.20 5.41 9.22
CA TRP A 261 -11.13 5.19 8.12
C TRP A 261 -11.70 6.48 7.60
N GLY A 262 -11.70 6.63 6.25
CA GLY A 262 -12.35 7.76 5.60
C GLY A 262 -13.87 7.68 5.74
N GLU A 263 -14.49 8.78 6.19
CA GLU A 263 -15.95 8.87 6.35
C GLU A 263 -16.69 8.69 5.01
N GLN A 264 -16.08 9.19 3.93
CA GLN A 264 -16.61 9.14 2.57
C GLN A 264 -15.92 8.08 1.70
N ASP A 265 -15.30 7.05 2.29
CA ASP A 265 -14.74 5.94 1.52
C ASP A 265 -15.85 5.19 0.79
N SER A 266 -15.92 5.40 -0.53
CA SER A 266 -16.90 4.77 -1.42
C SER A 266 -16.51 3.34 -1.83
N TRP A 267 -15.26 2.94 -1.61
CA TRP A 267 -14.79 1.59 -1.90
C TRP A 267 -15.09 0.63 -0.75
N PHE A 268 -14.79 1.05 0.47
CA PHE A 268 -15.01 0.26 1.68
C PHE A 268 -15.64 1.15 2.75
N PRO A 269 -16.93 0.95 3.06
CA PRO A 269 -17.67 1.87 3.93
C PRO A 269 -17.09 1.91 5.35
N ALA A 270 -17.23 3.05 6.04
CA ALA A 270 -16.70 3.27 7.39
C ALA A 270 -17.24 2.26 8.44
N SER A 271 -18.36 1.58 8.15
CA SER A 271 -18.85 0.46 8.94
C SER A 271 -17.85 -0.70 9.02
N HIS A 272 -17.01 -0.91 7.99
CA HIS A 272 -15.93 -1.91 8.02
C HIS A 272 -14.85 -1.53 9.04
N GLY A 273 -14.51 -0.25 9.17
CA GLY A 273 -13.60 0.24 10.22
C GLY A 273 -14.14 0.01 11.62
N LYS A 274 -15.45 0.27 11.84
CA LYS A 274 -16.13 -0.02 13.11
C LYS A 274 -16.10 -1.52 13.42
N LYS A 275 -16.42 -2.35 12.44
CA LYS A 275 -16.36 -3.80 12.58
C LYS A 275 -14.94 -4.29 12.87
N LEU A 276 -13.92 -3.77 12.18
CA LEU A 276 -12.52 -4.12 12.42
C LEU A 276 -12.09 -3.78 13.85
N HIS A 277 -12.40 -2.57 14.31
CA HIS A 277 -12.14 -2.13 15.69
C HIS A 277 -12.79 -3.05 16.74
N GLN A 278 -14.03 -3.47 16.53
CA GLN A 278 -14.74 -4.38 17.45
C GLN A 278 -14.05 -5.74 17.61
N HIS A 279 -13.28 -6.20 16.62
CA HIS A 279 -12.64 -7.51 16.64
C HIS A 279 -11.17 -7.47 17.09
N ILE A 280 -10.54 -6.30 17.18
CA ILE A 280 -9.15 -6.14 17.66
C ILE A 280 -9.18 -5.58 19.09
N PRO A 281 -8.83 -6.39 20.12
CA PRO A 281 -9.07 -6.02 21.53
C PRO A 281 -8.37 -4.74 21.97
N ASN A 282 -7.13 -4.51 21.50
CA ASN A 282 -6.31 -3.36 21.89
C ASN A 282 -6.26 -2.33 20.75
N SER A 283 -7.43 -1.92 20.27
CA SER A 283 -7.51 -0.94 19.19
C SER A 283 -8.25 0.33 19.57
N LYS A 284 -7.95 1.40 18.83
CA LYS A 284 -8.71 2.65 18.79
C LYS A 284 -9.23 2.85 17.37
N LEU A 285 -10.39 3.49 17.24
CA LEU A 285 -10.98 3.85 15.94
C LEU A 285 -11.03 5.36 15.82
N GLN A 286 -10.57 5.89 14.68
CA GLN A 286 -10.79 7.27 14.28
C GLN A 286 -11.37 7.31 12.87
N ILE A 287 -12.56 7.89 12.73
CA ILE A 287 -13.13 8.21 11.43
C ILE A 287 -12.64 9.58 11.01
N LEU A 288 -12.09 9.67 9.79
CA LEU A 288 -11.52 10.88 9.22
C LEU A 288 -12.60 11.58 8.38
N SER A 289 -13.07 12.75 8.83
CA SER A 289 -14.01 13.56 8.06
C SER A 289 -13.33 14.14 6.81
N ASN A 290 -14.13 14.37 5.76
CA ASN A 290 -13.65 14.85 4.45
C ASN A 290 -12.52 13.97 3.87
N CYS A 291 -12.66 12.67 4.03
CA CYS A 291 -11.67 11.67 3.61
C CYS A 291 -12.36 10.52 2.88
N CYS A 292 -11.91 10.26 1.65
CA CYS A 292 -12.27 9.09 0.85
C CYS A 292 -11.26 7.96 1.05
N HIS A 293 -11.11 7.08 0.04
CA HIS A 293 -10.27 5.89 0.14
C HIS A 293 -8.77 6.21 0.23
N ASP A 294 -8.26 7.17 -0.54
CA ASP A 294 -6.83 7.58 -0.53
C ASP A 294 -6.60 8.62 0.59
N ALA A 295 -6.51 8.15 1.83
CA ALA A 295 -6.34 9.01 3.00
C ALA A 295 -4.94 9.62 3.07
N SER A 296 -3.91 8.90 2.64
CA SER A 296 -2.52 9.35 2.66
C SER A 296 -2.28 10.55 1.73
N THR A 297 -3.08 10.69 0.67
CA THR A 297 -3.11 11.87 -0.19
C THR A 297 -4.18 12.87 0.27
N GLY A 298 -5.43 12.41 0.39
CA GLY A 298 -6.61 13.27 0.53
C GLY A 298 -6.78 13.90 1.91
N ALA A 299 -6.26 13.27 2.96
CA ALA A 299 -6.41 13.70 4.35
C ALA A 299 -5.09 13.67 5.13
N SER A 300 -3.95 13.82 4.45
CA SER A 300 -2.61 13.60 4.99
C SER A 300 -2.30 14.40 6.26
N ALA A 301 -2.77 15.64 6.37
CA ALA A 301 -2.54 16.48 7.55
C ALA A 301 -3.21 15.89 8.81
N VAL A 302 -4.49 15.52 8.70
CA VAL A 302 -5.25 14.90 9.80
C VAL A 302 -4.71 13.50 10.08
N LEU A 303 -4.43 12.72 9.03
CA LEU A 303 -3.83 11.39 9.14
C LEU A 303 -2.54 11.43 9.96
N ASN A 304 -1.59 12.28 9.58
CA ASN A 304 -0.30 12.39 10.26
C ASN A 304 -0.44 12.85 11.71
N LYS A 305 -1.33 13.82 11.98
CA LYS A 305 -1.63 14.29 13.32
C LYS A 305 -2.15 13.15 14.20
N THR A 306 -3.16 12.42 13.73
CA THR A 306 -3.78 11.31 14.47
C THR A 306 -2.80 10.16 14.73
N ILE A 307 -1.94 9.84 13.76
CA ILE A 307 -0.85 8.87 13.94
C ILE A 307 0.07 9.30 15.10
N LEU A 308 0.54 10.55 15.07
CA LEU A 308 1.47 11.05 16.10
C LEU A 308 0.82 11.09 17.49
N GLU A 309 -0.44 11.52 17.61
CA GLU A 309 -1.20 11.52 18.86
C GLU A 309 -1.32 10.09 19.42
N PHE A 310 -1.68 9.12 18.60
CA PHE A 310 -1.77 7.72 19.01
C PHE A 310 -0.43 7.16 19.48
N LEU A 311 0.67 7.47 18.79
CA LEU A 311 1.99 6.98 19.16
C LEU A 311 2.48 7.60 20.47
N GLN A 312 2.18 8.88 20.73
CA GLN A 312 2.46 9.54 22.00
C GLN A 312 1.66 8.93 23.16
N GLU A 313 0.35 8.72 22.98
CA GLU A 313 -0.53 8.13 24.00
C GLU A 313 -0.13 6.70 24.37
N THR A 314 0.45 5.96 23.45
CA THR A 314 0.88 4.57 23.66
C THR A 314 2.34 4.46 24.13
N ASN A 315 3.00 5.59 24.43
CA ASN A 315 4.39 5.66 24.91
C ASN A 315 5.38 4.89 24.02
N PHE A 316 5.28 5.09 22.71
CA PHE A 316 6.15 4.39 21.76
C PHE A 316 7.36 5.22 21.34
#